data_322f686bdd5954470059846f01a612ec
#
_entry.id   322f686bdd5954470059846f01a612ec
#
_cell.length_a   1.000
_cell.length_b   1.000
_cell.length_c   1.000
_cell.angle_alpha   90.00
_cell.angle_beta   90.00
_cell.angle_gamma   90.00
#
_symmetry.space_group_name_H-M   'P 1'
#
loop_
_entity.id
_entity.type
_entity.pdbx_description
1 polymer ?
#
loop_
_entity_poly.entity_id
_entity_poly.type
_entity_poly.pdbx_seq_one_letter_code
_entity_poly.pdbx_strand_id
1 'polypeptide(L)'
;MSELPLIGITGRQKKGHDVNGVLSVQGELDIDLFFASYGHQVAMAGGIPVLIPRHSSTEVVSKLDGIVLSGGADVDPAIHSPEDDPSLSKFEPGRDVHEFEILNEAIEKDVPVLGICRGIQVINVHAGGTLFQDIPDHANINKPYDDQHHKVCFEPGSILSGIYGSEISVNSLHHQAIKKIGDGIKAVGWSKEGEATEEIIEAIEMDSNRILAVQWHPELLPGANPIFSWLIDQATK
;
A
#
# COMPACT_ATOMS: atom_id res chain seq x y z
N MET A 1 31.13 -5.03 6.19
CA MET A 1 30.03 -4.59 5.31
C MET A 1 28.77 -4.84 6.11
N SER A 2 27.95 -3.82 6.35
CA SER A 2 26.61 -4.03 6.95
C SER A 2 25.81 -4.94 6.02
N GLU A 3 25.11 -5.91 6.57
CA GLU A 3 24.18 -6.73 5.79
C GLU A 3 23.06 -5.80 5.24
N LEU A 4 22.65 -6.03 3.99
CA LEU A 4 21.56 -5.27 3.40
C LEU A 4 20.24 -5.73 4.03
N PRO A 5 19.30 -4.82 4.37
CA PRO A 5 18.06 -5.18 5.03
C PRO A 5 17.13 -6.00 4.12
N LEU A 6 16.46 -6.99 4.71
CA LEU A 6 15.48 -7.85 4.06
C LEU A 6 14.11 -7.17 4.13
N ILE A 7 13.55 -6.80 2.98
CA ILE A 7 12.25 -6.11 2.89
C ILE A 7 11.20 -7.05 2.33
N GLY A 8 10.25 -7.44 3.18
CA GLY A 8 9.10 -8.25 2.79
C GLY A 8 8.12 -7.46 1.93
N ILE A 9 7.60 -8.07 0.87
CA ILE A 9 6.62 -7.47 -0.03
C ILE A 9 5.42 -8.39 -0.10
N THR A 10 4.23 -7.92 0.31
CA THR A 10 2.99 -8.69 0.18
C THR A 10 2.55 -8.73 -1.29
N GLY A 11 1.89 -9.82 -1.67
CA GLY A 11 1.47 -10.06 -3.03
C GLY A 11 -0.04 -10.26 -3.19
N ARG A 12 -0.44 -10.51 -4.42
CA ARG A 12 -1.81 -10.85 -4.83
C ARG A 12 -1.89 -12.35 -5.12
N GLN A 13 -3.11 -12.88 -5.11
CA GLN A 13 -3.37 -14.24 -5.57
C GLN A 13 -4.46 -14.25 -6.64
N LYS A 14 -4.27 -15.07 -7.66
CA LYS A 14 -5.21 -15.26 -8.76
C LYS A 14 -5.34 -16.75 -9.06
N LYS A 15 -6.48 -17.14 -9.63
CA LYS A 15 -6.60 -18.45 -10.24
C LYS A 15 -5.84 -18.50 -11.56
N GLY A 16 -5.34 -19.68 -11.91
CA GLY A 16 -4.58 -19.86 -13.15
C GLY A 16 -5.36 -19.44 -14.40
N HIS A 17 -6.69 -19.61 -14.44
CA HIS A 17 -7.51 -19.18 -15.57
C HIS A 17 -7.60 -17.63 -15.73
N ASP A 18 -7.26 -16.87 -14.68
CA ASP A 18 -7.21 -15.41 -14.71
C ASP A 18 -5.84 -14.88 -15.17
N VAL A 19 -4.85 -15.78 -15.39
CA VAL A 19 -3.49 -15.42 -15.74
C VAL A 19 -3.16 -15.87 -17.17
N ASN A 20 -2.82 -14.91 -18.03
CA ASN A 20 -2.45 -15.20 -19.41
C ASN A 20 -1.19 -16.09 -19.47
N GLY A 21 -1.23 -17.09 -20.37
CA GLY A 21 -0.10 -18.01 -20.57
C GLY A 21 -0.08 -19.23 -19.66
N VAL A 22 -1.01 -19.34 -18.73
CA VAL A 22 -1.19 -20.54 -17.91
C VAL A 22 -2.00 -21.59 -18.69
N LEU A 23 -1.59 -22.85 -18.61
CA LEU A 23 -2.29 -23.96 -19.29
C LEU A 23 -3.68 -24.16 -18.67
N SER A 24 -4.67 -24.49 -19.50
CA SER A 24 -6.06 -24.70 -19.05
C SER A 24 -6.19 -25.76 -17.95
N VAL A 25 -5.35 -26.79 -17.96
CA VAL A 25 -5.28 -27.82 -16.91
C VAL A 25 -4.83 -27.30 -15.55
N GLN A 26 -4.25 -26.09 -15.51
CA GLN A 26 -3.77 -25.40 -14.30
C GLN A 26 -4.73 -24.28 -13.88
N GLY A 27 -5.89 -24.16 -14.54
CA GLY A 27 -6.82 -23.04 -14.34
C GLY A 27 -7.30 -22.87 -12.89
N GLU A 28 -7.44 -23.97 -12.15
CA GLU A 28 -7.90 -23.94 -10.75
C GLU A 28 -6.79 -23.77 -9.71
N LEU A 29 -5.52 -23.80 -10.14
CA LEU A 29 -4.40 -23.59 -9.22
C LEU A 29 -4.32 -22.11 -8.81
N ASP A 30 -3.98 -21.89 -7.53
CA ASP A 30 -3.67 -20.57 -7.03
C ASP A 30 -2.25 -20.15 -7.48
N ILE A 31 -2.13 -18.90 -7.90
CA ILE A 31 -0.88 -18.29 -8.36
C ILE A 31 -0.66 -17.02 -7.56
N ASP A 32 0.44 -16.95 -6.83
CA ASP A 32 0.86 -15.71 -6.19
C ASP A 32 1.53 -14.80 -7.21
N LEU A 33 1.08 -13.53 -7.24
CA LEU A 33 1.53 -12.51 -8.18
C LEU A 33 2.14 -11.33 -7.44
N PHE A 34 3.29 -10.88 -7.94
CA PHE A 34 4.00 -9.72 -7.42
C PHE A 34 4.39 -8.80 -8.57
N PHE A 35 4.05 -7.51 -8.45
CA PHE A 35 4.54 -6.53 -9.41
C PHE A 35 6.03 -6.28 -9.18
N ALA A 36 6.83 -6.42 -10.23
CA ALA A 36 8.29 -6.29 -10.17
C ALA A 36 8.76 -4.90 -9.74
N SER A 37 7.94 -3.87 -9.94
CA SER A 37 8.23 -2.48 -9.57
C SER A 37 8.55 -2.30 -8.09
N TYR A 38 7.82 -2.97 -7.18
CA TYR A 38 8.12 -2.92 -5.74
C TYR A 38 9.52 -3.45 -5.43
N GLY A 39 9.83 -4.66 -5.93
CA GLY A 39 11.15 -5.27 -5.72
C GLY A 39 12.27 -4.45 -6.34
N HIS A 40 12.02 -3.84 -7.51
CA HIS A 40 12.98 -2.96 -8.16
C HIS A 40 13.28 -1.72 -7.31
N GLN A 41 12.26 -1.05 -6.77
CA GLN A 41 12.43 0.13 -5.90
C GLN A 41 13.16 -0.21 -4.59
N VAL A 42 12.82 -1.35 -3.95
CA VAL A 42 13.52 -1.84 -2.77
C VAL A 42 15.02 -2.05 -3.07
N ALA A 43 15.33 -2.71 -4.20
CA ALA A 43 16.71 -2.95 -4.60
C ALA A 43 17.47 -1.65 -4.91
N MET A 44 16.81 -0.70 -5.59
CA MET A 44 17.40 0.63 -5.87
C MET A 44 17.67 1.43 -4.59
N ALA A 45 16.84 1.28 -3.56
CA ALA A 45 17.04 1.91 -2.26
C ALA A 45 18.09 1.21 -1.37
N GLY A 46 18.62 0.04 -1.79
CA GLY A 46 19.68 -0.68 -1.07
C GLY A 46 19.16 -1.78 -0.15
N GLY A 47 17.93 -2.26 -0.33
CA GLY A 47 17.39 -3.43 0.37
C GLY A 47 17.39 -4.69 -0.49
N ILE A 48 17.15 -5.83 0.13
CA ILE A 48 16.91 -7.12 -0.52
C ILE A 48 15.40 -7.39 -0.51
N PRO A 49 14.72 -7.41 -1.68
CA PRO A 49 13.30 -7.71 -1.73
C PRO A 49 13.02 -9.18 -1.46
N VAL A 50 12.11 -9.46 -0.53
CA VAL A 50 11.63 -10.79 -0.18
C VAL A 50 10.13 -10.86 -0.45
N LEU A 51 9.69 -11.78 -1.31
CA LEU A 51 8.27 -11.94 -1.63
C LEU A 51 7.60 -12.77 -0.53
N ILE A 52 6.46 -12.29 -0.01
CA ILE A 52 5.66 -12.97 1.03
C ILE A 52 4.45 -13.61 0.35
N PRO A 53 4.46 -14.93 0.08
CA PRO A 53 3.29 -15.64 -0.44
C PRO A 53 2.12 -15.60 0.54
N ARG A 54 0.89 -15.67 0.04
CA ARG A 54 -0.34 -15.54 0.86
C ARG A 54 -0.53 -16.58 1.96
N HIS A 55 0.10 -17.72 1.84
CA HIS A 55 0.03 -18.79 2.84
C HIS A 55 1.27 -18.87 3.73
N SER A 56 2.08 -17.82 3.73
CA SER A 56 3.23 -17.73 4.65
C SER A 56 2.76 -17.61 6.10
N SER A 57 3.48 -18.26 7.00
CA SER A 57 3.33 -17.99 8.44
C SER A 57 3.74 -16.54 8.74
N THR A 58 3.04 -15.89 9.66
CA THR A 58 3.39 -14.54 10.15
C THR A 58 4.75 -14.50 10.83
N GLU A 59 5.27 -15.65 11.25
CA GLU A 59 6.65 -15.78 11.77
C GLU A 59 7.71 -15.25 10.79
N VAL A 60 7.39 -15.18 9.49
CA VAL A 60 8.28 -14.58 8.48
C VAL A 60 8.67 -13.15 8.85
N VAL A 61 7.76 -12.38 9.47
CA VAL A 61 7.99 -10.99 9.90
C VAL A 61 9.20 -10.89 10.82
N SER A 62 9.44 -11.90 11.68
CA SER A 62 10.60 -11.94 12.57
C SER A 62 11.96 -12.08 11.86
N LYS A 63 11.95 -12.32 10.56
CA LYS A 63 13.13 -12.46 9.69
C LYS A 63 13.34 -11.29 8.75
N LEU A 64 12.41 -10.34 8.79
CA LEU A 64 12.41 -9.16 7.92
C LEU A 64 12.80 -7.92 8.72
N ASP A 65 13.47 -7.02 8.05
CA ASP A 65 13.90 -5.73 8.61
C ASP A 65 12.91 -4.61 8.25
N GLY A 66 12.01 -4.85 7.28
CA GLY A 66 10.95 -3.94 6.88
C GLY A 66 9.92 -4.61 5.99
N ILE A 67 8.75 -3.98 5.80
CA ILE A 67 7.63 -4.53 5.05
C ILE A 67 7.05 -3.48 4.11
N VAL A 68 6.70 -3.91 2.89
CA VAL A 68 5.84 -3.18 1.94
C VAL A 68 4.50 -3.91 1.86
N LEU A 69 3.43 -3.26 2.29
CA LEU A 69 2.05 -3.67 1.98
C LEU A 69 1.68 -3.11 0.61
N SER A 70 1.58 -4.00 -0.37
CA SER A 70 1.44 -3.62 -1.78
C SER A 70 0.01 -3.22 -2.18
N GLY A 71 -0.11 -2.53 -3.30
CA GLY A 71 -1.38 -2.24 -3.95
C GLY A 71 -2.13 -3.49 -4.41
N GLY A 72 -3.37 -3.30 -4.90
CA GLY A 72 -4.17 -4.42 -5.41
C GLY A 72 -5.66 -4.17 -5.42
N ALA A 73 -6.43 -5.24 -5.31
CA ALA A 73 -7.88 -5.21 -5.22
C ALA A 73 -8.36 -4.57 -3.92
N ASP A 74 -9.64 -4.21 -3.85
CA ASP A 74 -10.25 -3.55 -2.71
C ASP A 74 -10.09 -4.34 -1.40
N VAL A 75 -10.19 -3.65 -0.27
CA VAL A 75 -10.42 -4.28 1.03
C VAL A 75 -11.87 -4.76 1.08
N ASP A 76 -12.14 -5.91 1.67
CA ASP A 76 -13.51 -6.44 1.80
C ASP A 76 -14.40 -5.43 2.54
N PRO A 77 -15.46 -4.88 1.90
CA PRO A 77 -16.33 -3.89 2.52
C PRO A 77 -17.03 -4.41 3.79
N ALA A 78 -17.25 -5.70 3.90
CA ALA A 78 -17.85 -6.28 5.10
C ALA A 78 -17.01 -6.06 6.37
N ILE A 79 -15.73 -5.76 6.24
CA ILE A 79 -14.82 -5.53 7.37
C ILE A 79 -14.94 -4.09 7.91
N HIS A 80 -15.16 -3.10 7.04
CA HIS A 80 -15.06 -1.68 7.43
C HIS A 80 -16.35 -0.87 7.22
N SER A 81 -17.21 -1.28 6.31
CA SER A 81 -18.47 -0.60 5.94
C SER A 81 -19.50 -1.64 5.49
N PRO A 82 -20.05 -2.47 6.40
CA PRO A 82 -20.95 -3.57 6.02
C PRO A 82 -22.27 -3.11 5.39
N GLU A 83 -22.56 -1.81 5.44
CA GLU A 83 -23.68 -1.16 4.75
C GLU A 83 -23.43 -0.90 3.26
N ASP A 84 -22.17 -0.95 2.81
CA ASP A 84 -21.81 -0.76 1.41
C ASP A 84 -22.27 -1.93 0.53
N ASP A 85 -22.48 -1.67 -0.76
CA ASP A 85 -22.85 -2.72 -1.72
C ASP A 85 -21.62 -3.55 -2.11
N PRO A 86 -21.53 -4.83 -1.68
CA PRO A 86 -20.37 -5.66 -1.97
C PRO A 86 -20.18 -5.96 -3.46
N SER A 87 -21.23 -5.76 -4.30
CA SER A 87 -21.13 -5.98 -5.74
C SER A 87 -20.29 -4.91 -6.47
N LEU A 88 -20.09 -3.77 -5.84
CA LEU A 88 -19.27 -2.67 -6.37
C LEU A 88 -17.78 -2.81 -6.03
N SER A 89 -17.42 -3.73 -5.13
CA SER A 89 -16.04 -3.97 -4.71
C SER A 89 -15.47 -5.27 -5.29
N LYS A 90 -14.23 -5.20 -5.74
CA LYS A 90 -13.48 -6.38 -6.25
C LYS A 90 -12.36 -6.69 -5.27
N PHE A 91 -12.65 -7.53 -4.28
CA PHE A 91 -11.68 -7.92 -3.26
C PHE A 91 -11.14 -9.35 -3.46
N GLU A 92 -10.03 -9.66 -2.83
CA GLU A 92 -9.39 -10.97 -2.86
C GLU A 92 -9.62 -11.70 -1.54
N PRO A 93 -10.52 -12.72 -1.47
CA PRO A 93 -10.87 -13.38 -0.23
C PRO A 93 -9.65 -13.87 0.56
N GLY A 94 -9.59 -13.53 1.86
CA GLY A 94 -8.51 -13.91 2.78
C GLY A 94 -7.21 -13.09 2.67
N ARG A 95 -7.10 -12.16 1.70
CA ARG A 95 -5.94 -11.27 1.62
C ARG A 95 -5.91 -10.29 2.79
N ASP A 96 -7.06 -9.74 3.15
CA ASP A 96 -7.18 -8.79 4.26
C ASP A 96 -6.74 -9.43 5.58
N VAL A 97 -7.22 -10.65 5.86
CA VAL A 97 -6.86 -11.40 7.07
C VAL A 97 -5.34 -11.61 7.14
N HIS A 98 -4.73 -12.08 6.05
CA HIS A 98 -3.29 -12.31 6.01
C HIS A 98 -2.48 -11.02 6.20
N GLU A 99 -2.86 -9.92 5.52
CA GLU A 99 -2.15 -8.65 5.67
C GLU A 99 -2.38 -8.00 7.04
N PHE A 100 -3.54 -8.20 7.67
CA PHE A 100 -3.78 -7.78 9.06
C PHE A 100 -2.90 -8.55 10.04
N GLU A 101 -2.73 -9.86 9.86
CA GLU A 101 -1.84 -10.67 10.68
C GLU A 101 -0.37 -10.25 10.52
N ILE A 102 0.08 -10.00 9.29
CA ILE A 102 1.41 -9.47 9.00
C ILE A 102 1.61 -8.10 9.67
N LEU A 103 0.62 -7.21 9.59
CA LEU A 103 0.68 -5.87 10.17
C LEU A 103 0.70 -5.93 11.70
N ASN A 104 -0.12 -6.80 12.33
CA ASN A 104 -0.08 -7.02 13.78
C ASN A 104 1.32 -7.43 14.25
N GLU A 105 1.91 -8.42 13.58
CA GLU A 105 3.23 -8.93 13.93
C GLU A 105 4.32 -7.86 13.71
N ALA A 106 4.18 -7.03 12.65
CA ALA A 106 5.08 -5.92 12.39
C ALA A 106 5.01 -4.84 13.49
N ILE A 107 3.80 -4.51 13.95
CA ILE A 107 3.57 -3.55 15.04
C ILE A 107 4.16 -4.10 16.35
N GLU A 108 3.90 -5.37 16.69
CA GLU A 108 4.41 -6.00 17.92
C GLU A 108 5.93 -6.07 17.96
N LYS A 109 6.57 -6.25 16.80
CA LYS A 109 8.04 -6.37 16.68
C LYS A 109 8.74 -5.06 16.31
N ASP A 110 8.01 -3.97 16.19
CA ASP A 110 8.51 -2.66 15.76
C ASP A 110 9.23 -2.70 14.40
N VAL A 111 8.75 -3.56 13.48
CA VAL A 111 9.23 -3.64 12.10
C VAL A 111 8.61 -2.51 11.28
N PRO A 112 9.40 -1.67 10.57
CA PRO A 112 8.87 -0.56 9.79
C PRO A 112 8.01 -1.05 8.61
N VAL A 113 6.91 -0.33 8.34
CA VAL A 113 5.96 -0.67 7.28
C VAL A 113 5.75 0.52 6.34
N LEU A 114 5.83 0.24 5.04
CA LEU A 114 5.39 1.14 3.98
C LEU A 114 4.13 0.59 3.32
N GLY A 115 3.00 1.28 3.51
CA GLY A 115 1.74 0.96 2.81
C GLY A 115 1.62 1.72 1.49
N ILE A 116 1.27 1.05 0.39
CA ILE A 116 1.10 1.66 -0.93
C ILE A 116 -0.26 1.32 -1.50
N CYS A 117 -1.03 2.33 -1.92
CA CYS A 117 -2.36 2.25 -2.50
C CYS A 117 -3.31 1.45 -1.60
N ARG A 118 -3.61 0.20 -1.91
CA ARG A 118 -4.36 -0.68 -1.00
C ARG A 118 -3.70 -0.80 0.39
N GLY A 119 -2.37 -0.72 0.49
CA GLY A 119 -1.65 -0.79 1.77
C GLY A 119 -2.03 0.30 2.76
N ILE A 120 -2.26 1.55 2.32
CA ILE A 120 -2.77 2.62 3.21
C ILE A 120 -4.18 2.31 3.72
N GLN A 121 -5.02 1.71 2.86
CA GLN A 121 -6.38 1.32 3.19
C GLN A 121 -6.40 0.18 4.22
N VAL A 122 -5.56 -0.83 4.03
CA VAL A 122 -5.37 -1.94 4.98
C VAL A 122 -4.96 -1.42 6.36
N ILE A 123 -3.97 -0.53 6.43
CA ILE A 123 -3.51 0.06 7.69
C ILE A 123 -4.64 0.84 8.35
N ASN A 124 -5.39 1.65 7.61
CA ASN A 124 -6.51 2.42 8.15
C ASN A 124 -7.64 1.52 8.68
N VAL A 125 -8.05 0.52 7.91
CA VAL A 125 -9.13 -0.42 8.29
C VAL A 125 -8.72 -1.27 9.48
N HIS A 126 -7.48 -1.75 9.52
CA HIS A 126 -6.91 -2.46 10.67
C HIS A 126 -7.00 -1.63 11.97
N ALA A 127 -6.81 -0.33 11.88
CA ALA A 127 -6.93 0.62 13.00
C ALA A 127 -8.39 1.06 13.30
N GLY A 128 -9.40 0.43 12.70
CA GLY A 128 -10.82 0.73 12.90
C GLY A 128 -11.35 1.91 12.08
N GLY A 129 -10.63 2.34 11.07
CA GLY A 129 -11.08 3.34 10.10
C GLY A 129 -12.01 2.74 9.04
N THR A 130 -12.58 3.61 8.19
CA THR A 130 -13.46 3.22 7.07
C THR A 130 -12.97 3.84 5.75
N LEU A 131 -13.49 3.32 4.64
CA LEU A 131 -13.16 3.78 3.29
C LEU A 131 -14.39 4.35 2.59
N PHE A 132 -14.18 5.28 1.65
CA PHE A 132 -15.15 5.56 0.60
C PHE A 132 -15.20 4.36 -0.34
N GLN A 133 -16.39 3.88 -0.66
CA GLN A 133 -16.56 2.74 -1.56
C GLN A 133 -16.19 3.10 -3.00
N ASP A 134 -16.45 4.33 -3.40
CA ASP A 134 -16.09 4.87 -4.72
C ASP A 134 -15.90 6.38 -4.63
N ILE A 135 -14.90 6.90 -5.32
CA ILE A 135 -14.64 8.34 -5.49
C ILE A 135 -14.75 8.62 -6.98
N PRO A 136 -15.89 9.17 -7.43
CA PRO A 136 -16.12 9.46 -8.84
C PRO A 136 -15.03 10.37 -9.42
N ASP A 137 -14.59 10.05 -10.65
CA ASP A 137 -13.65 10.85 -11.44
C ASP A 137 -12.23 11.02 -10.85
N HIS A 138 -11.93 10.35 -9.74
CA HIS A 138 -10.60 10.42 -9.09
C HIS A 138 -9.57 9.49 -9.74
N ALA A 139 -9.97 8.30 -10.16
CA ALA A 139 -9.07 7.31 -10.73
C ALA A 139 -8.71 7.62 -12.18
N ASN A 140 -7.42 7.75 -12.49
CA ASN A 140 -6.93 8.01 -13.85
C ASN A 140 -6.53 6.72 -14.59
N ILE A 141 -7.38 5.70 -14.57
CA ILE A 141 -7.11 4.36 -15.12
C ILE A 141 -7.01 4.29 -16.65
N ASN A 142 -7.39 5.35 -17.35
CA ASN A 142 -7.36 5.43 -18.81
C ASN A 142 -6.09 6.11 -19.36
N LYS A 143 -5.15 6.48 -18.49
CA LYS A 143 -3.87 7.10 -18.83
C LYS A 143 -2.71 6.15 -18.54
N PRO A 144 -1.49 6.45 -18.97
CA PRO A 144 -0.31 5.73 -18.54
C PRO A 144 -0.21 5.67 -17.00
N TYR A 145 0.26 4.54 -16.47
CA TYR A 145 0.35 4.29 -15.02
C TYR A 145 1.25 5.28 -14.27
N ASP A 146 2.16 5.96 -14.98
CA ASP A 146 3.10 6.97 -14.48
C ASP A 146 2.63 8.41 -14.76
N ASP A 147 1.43 8.59 -15.33
CA ASP A 147 0.83 9.91 -15.53
C ASP A 147 0.55 10.59 -14.20
N GLN A 148 1.15 11.77 -13.99
CA GLN A 148 0.96 12.55 -12.77
C GLN A 148 -0.36 13.31 -12.84
N HIS A 149 -1.38 12.75 -12.20
CA HIS A 149 -2.77 13.17 -12.34
C HIS A 149 -3.13 14.37 -11.46
N HIS A 150 -2.75 14.33 -10.18
CA HIS A 150 -3.06 15.38 -9.22
C HIS A 150 -1.89 15.70 -8.29
N LYS A 151 -2.06 16.76 -7.49
CA LYS A 151 -1.11 17.16 -6.48
C LYS A 151 -1.56 16.68 -5.10
N VAL A 152 -0.58 16.24 -4.31
CA VAL A 152 -0.74 15.98 -2.87
C VAL A 152 0.04 17.04 -2.10
N CYS A 153 -0.65 17.74 -1.19
CA CYS A 153 -0.06 18.69 -0.27
C CYS A 153 0.17 18.03 1.09
N PHE A 154 1.32 18.27 1.70
CA PHE A 154 1.70 17.64 2.97
C PHE A 154 1.62 18.58 4.15
N GLU A 155 1.27 18.00 5.32
CA GLU A 155 1.34 18.69 6.61
C GLU A 155 2.79 19.11 6.90
N PRO A 156 3.04 20.39 7.22
CA PRO A 156 4.37 20.85 7.59
C PRO A 156 4.94 20.10 8.80
N GLY A 157 6.16 19.60 8.66
CA GLY A 157 6.84 18.84 9.72
C GLY A 157 6.51 17.34 9.71
N SER A 158 5.68 16.85 8.80
CA SER A 158 5.49 15.42 8.57
C SER A 158 6.74 14.77 7.96
N ILE A 159 6.87 13.45 8.08
CA ILE A 159 7.94 12.68 7.44
C ILE A 159 7.91 12.92 5.93
N LEU A 160 6.72 12.86 5.33
CA LEU A 160 6.54 13.05 3.89
C LEU A 160 6.88 14.47 3.42
N SER A 161 6.59 15.50 4.23
CA SER A 161 7.04 16.85 3.91
C SER A 161 8.57 16.99 3.95
N GLY A 162 9.24 16.19 4.78
CA GLY A 162 10.70 16.07 4.79
C GLY A 162 11.27 15.37 3.56
N ILE A 163 10.53 14.39 3.01
CA ILE A 163 10.92 13.59 1.85
C ILE A 163 10.67 14.33 0.53
N TYR A 164 9.48 14.93 0.37
CA TYR A 164 8.99 15.47 -0.91
C TYR A 164 8.85 16.99 -0.95
N GLY A 165 9.02 17.69 0.18
CA GLY A 165 8.70 19.09 0.31
C GLY A 165 7.22 19.31 0.65
N SER A 166 6.70 20.50 0.34
CA SER A 166 5.31 20.86 0.68
C SER A 166 4.25 20.20 -0.20
N GLU A 167 4.62 19.79 -1.42
CA GLU A 167 3.71 19.16 -2.38
C GLU A 167 4.46 18.27 -3.38
N ILE A 168 3.76 17.30 -3.96
CA ILE A 168 4.23 16.46 -5.07
C ILE A 168 3.08 16.20 -6.05
N SER A 169 3.39 16.04 -7.34
CA SER A 169 2.43 15.49 -8.32
C SER A 169 2.54 13.98 -8.35
N VAL A 170 1.40 13.28 -8.35
CA VAL A 170 1.33 11.82 -8.23
C VAL A 170 0.38 11.20 -9.25
N ASN A 171 0.53 9.89 -9.49
CA ASN A 171 -0.44 9.10 -10.25
C ASN A 171 -1.65 8.74 -9.37
N SER A 172 -2.79 8.42 -9.98
CA SER A 172 -4.00 7.98 -9.29
C SER A 172 -4.60 6.76 -9.98
N LEU A 173 -4.39 5.59 -9.38
CA LEU A 173 -4.89 4.31 -9.90
C LEU A 173 -5.86 3.64 -8.91
N HIS A 174 -6.53 4.43 -8.08
CA HIS A 174 -7.46 3.97 -7.05
C HIS A 174 -8.80 4.69 -7.18
N HIS A 175 -9.88 4.00 -6.84
CA HIS A 175 -11.25 4.54 -6.79
C HIS A 175 -11.81 4.57 -5.36
N GLN A 176 -11.04 4.07 -4.38
CA GLN A 176 -11.35 4.12 -2.96
C GLN A 176 -10.29 4.94 -2.23
N ALA A 177 -10.68 5.57 -1.11
CA ALA A 177 -9.77 6.26 -0.20
C ALA A 177 -10.30 6.23 1.24
N ILE A 178 -9.50 6.70 2.18
CA ILE A 178 -9.88 6.81 3.59
C ILE A 178 -11.05 7.78 3.74
N LYS A 179 -12.16 7.30 4.35
CA LYS A 179 -13.35 8.08 4.72
C LYS A 179 -13.27 8.53 6.17
N LYS A 180 -13.00 7.58 7.07
CA LYS A 180 -12.77 7.84 8.49
C LYS A 180 -11.42 7.28 8.87
N ILE A 181 -10.62 8.11 9.50
CA ILE A 181 -9.29 7.70 9.96
C ILE A 181 -9.39 6.78 11.18
N GLY A 182 -8.54 5.75 11.22
CA GLY A 182 -8.45 4.81 12.33
C GLY A 182 -7.69 5.36 13.54
N ASP A 183 -7.74 4.63 14.63
CA ASP A 183 -7.10 5.02 15.89
C ASP A 183 -5.56 5.01 15.78
N GLY A 184 -4.92 6.04 16.32
CA GLY A 184 -3.46 6.18 16.32
C GLY A 184 -2.84 6.57 14.98
N ILE A 185 -3.67 6.82 13.97
CA ILE A 185 -3.23 7.27 12.63
C ILE A 185 -3.33 8.79 12.53
N LYS A 186 -2.35 9.40 11.88
CA LYS A 186 -2.34 10.81 11.53
C LYS A 186 -2.41 10.96 10.00
N ALA A 187 -3.41 11.66 9.47
CA ALA A 187 -3.40 12.10 8.09
C ALA A 187 -2.36 13.22 7.93
N VAL A 188 -1.53 13.11 6.89
CA VAL A 188 -0.41 14.04 6.66
C VAL A 188 -0.29 14.48 5.20
N GLY A 189 -1.16 13.98 4.32
CA GLY A 189 -1.19 14.38 2.91
C GLY A 189 -2.61 14.34 2.35
N TRP A 190 -2.94 15.35 1.54
CA TRP A 190 -4.27 15.50 0.94
C TRP A 190 -4.18 15.94 -0.51
N SER A 191 -5.07 15.43 -1.34
CA SER A 191 -5.33 15.95 -2.67
C SER A 191 -6.56 16.83 -2.69
N LYS A 192 -6.50 17.86 -3.56
CA LYS A 192 -7.65 18.68 -3.94
C LYS A 192 -7.83 18.57 -5.44
N GLU A 193 -8.95 18.04 -5.88
CA GLU A 193 -9.29 17.98 -7.28
C GLU A 193 -10.34 19.04 -7.63
N GLY A 194 -9.95 19.96 -8.53
CA GLY A 194 -10.86 20.93 -9.12
C GLY A 194 -11.66 21.73 -8.09
N GLU A 195 -12.99 21.72 -8.23
CA GLU A 195 -13.95 22.34 -7.30
C GLU A 195 -14.44 21.36 -6.22
N ALA A 196 -13.75 20.22 -6.00
CA ALA A 196 -14.16 19.25 -5.00
C ALA A 196 -14.26 19.92 -3.61
N THR A 197 -15.36 19.67 -2.93
CA THR A 197 -15.64 20.24 -1.60
C THR A 197 -14.93 19.52 -0.49
N GLU A 198 -14.44 18.31 -0.75
CA GLU A 198 -13.76 17.46 0.23
C GLU A 198 -12.34 17.12 -0.23
N GLU A 199 -11.40 17.21 0.72
CA GLU A 199 -10.02 16.78 0.52
C GLU A 199 -9.94 15.26 0.68
N ILE A 200 -9.25 14.59 -0.26
CA ILE A 200 -9.01 13.15 -0.18
C ILE A 200 -7.70 12.93 0.59
N ILE A 201 -7.74 12.04 1.58
CA ILE A 201 -6.54 11.63 2.33
C ILE A 201 -5.69 10.74 1.43
N GLU A 202 -4.49 11.21 1.13
CA GLU A 202 -3.51 10.57 0.27
C GLU A 202 -2.32 9.99 1.02
N ALA A 203 -2.12 10.40 2.28
CA ALA A 203 -0.99 9.93 3.07
C ALA A 203 -1.27 9.94 4.57
N ILE A 204 -0.73 8.94 5.25
CA ILE A 204 -0.84 8.76 6.70
C ILE A 204 0.50 8.38 7.31
N GLU A 205 0.65 8.68 8.60
CA GLU A 205 1.77 8.32 9.46
C GLU A 205 1.28 7.72 10.78
N MET A 206 2.05 6.78 11.33
CA MET A 206 1.93 6.28 12.71
C MET A 206 3.32 6.30 13.34
N ASP A 207 3.68 7.41 13.96
CA ASP A 207 5.04 7.66 14.47
C ASP A 207 5.53 6.61 15.46
N SER A 208 4.64 6.15 16.35
CA SER A 208 4.98 5.17 17.39
C SER A 208 5.39 3.79 16.85
N ASN A 209 5.02 3.47 15.60
CA ASN A 209 5.22 2.14 15.01
C ASN A 209 6.01 2.19 13.69
N ARG A 210 6.67 3.29 13.38
CA ARG A 210 7.43 3.45 12.12
C ARG A 210 6.63 3.01 10.89
N ILE A 211 5.37 3.47 10.79
CA ILE A 211 4.47 3.17 9.69
C ILE A 211 4.21 4.43 8.89
N LEU A 212 4.43 4.32 7.59
CA LEU A 212 4.19 5.36 6.60
C LEU A 212 3.38 4.76 5.47
N ALA A 213 2.35 5.46 4.99
CA ALA A 213 1.59 4.96 3.87
C ALA A 213 1.05 6.06 2.96
N VAL A 214 0.95 5.71 1.68
CA VAL A 214 0.54 6.61 0.59
C VAL A 214 -0.50 5.96 -0.30
N GLN A 215 -1.42 6.75 -0.84
CA GLN A 215 -2.52 6.24 -1.66
C GLN A 215 -2.13 6.09 -3.14
N TRP A 216 -1.19 6.90 -3.62
CA TRP A 216 -0.64 6.77 -4.97
C TRP A 216 0.36 5.61 -5.09
N HIS A 217 0.90 5.41 -6.29
CA HIS A 217 1.88 4.37 -6.62
C HIS A 217 3.28 4.95 -6.85
N PRO A 218 4.09 5.17 -5.80
CA PRO A 218 5.46 5.68 -5.92
C PRO A 218 6.38 4.70 -6.65
N GLU A 219 6.09 3.40 -6.62
CA GLU A 219 6.87 2.36 -7.29
C GLU A 219 6.75 2.38 -8.82
N LEU A 220 5.74 3.09 -9.34
CA LEU A 220 5.50 3.23 -10.78
C LEU A 220 6.06 4.55 -11.33
N LEU A 221 6.47 5.47 -10.48
CA LEU A 221 7.06 6.74 -10.91
C LEU A 221 8.52 6.55 -11.36
N PRO A 222 9.00 7.36 -12.32
CA PRO A 222 10.36 7.21 -12.86
C PRO A 222 11.45 7.41 -11.80
N GLY A 223 12.49 6.56 -11.87
CA GLY A 223 13.68 6.66 -11.02
C GLY A 223 13.53 6.03 -9.65
N ALA A 224 14.55 6.21 -8.80
CA ALA A 224 14.51 5.77 -7.41
C ALA A 224 13.60 6.71 -6.59
N ASN A 225 12.56 6.16 -6.00
CA ASN A 225 11.63 6.97 -5.22
C ASN A 225 12.09 7.06 -3.76
N PRO A 226 12.25 8.27 -3.19
CA PRO A 226 12.86 8.48 -1.87
C PRO A 226 12.07 7.88 -0.70
N ILE A 227 10.79 7.54 -0.86
CA ILE A 227 10.01 6.88 0.19
C ILE A 227 10.54 5.46 0.50
N PHE A 228 11.10 4.77 -0.50
CA PHE A 228 11.74 3.49 -0.29
C PHE A 228 13.07 3.64 0.46
N SER A 229 13.81 4.72 0.22
CA SER A 229 15.01 5.03 1.04
C SER A 229 14.64 5.27 2.49
N TRP A 230 13.51 5.95 2.77
CA TRP A 230 13.00 6.07 4.14
C TRP A 230 12.77 4.69 4.78
N LEU A 231 12.13 3.74 4.07
CA LEU A 231 11.90 2.40 4.60
C LEU A 231 13.22 1.69 4.93
N ILE A 232 14.21 1.77 4.03
CA ILE A 232 15.55 1.19 4.24
C ILE A 232 16.25 1.82 5.44
N ASP A 233 16.17 3.16 5.58
CA ASP A 233 16.74 3.88 6.72
C ASP A 233 16.08 3.47 8.04
N GLN A 234 14.78 3.17 8.05
CA GLN A 234 14.08 2.64 9.22
C GLN A 234 14.48 1.18 9.51
N ALA A 235 14.63 0.38 8.48
CA ALA A 235 14.99 -1.05 8.58
C ALA A 235 16.41 -1.29 9.12
N THR A 236 17.28 -0.27 9.07
CA THR A 236 18.69 -0.36 9.51
C THR A 236 18.94 0.25 10.90
N LYS A 237 17.90 0.73 11.58
CA LYS A 237 17.98 1.26 12.95
C LYS A 237 17.78 0.18 14.01
#